data_3334a150a5a791a7065b8ed7ec081b46
#
_entry.id   3334a150a5a791a7065b8ed7ec081b46
#
_cell.length_a   1.000
_cell.length_b   1.000
_cell.length_c   1.000
_cell.angle_alpha   90.00
_cell.angle_beta   90.00
_cell.angle_gamma   90.00
#
_symmetry.space_group_name_H-M   'P 1'
#
loop_
_entity.id
_entity.type
_entity.pdbx_description
1 polymer ?
#
loop_
_entity_poly.entity_id
_entity_poly.type
_entity_poly.pdbx_seq_one_letter_code
_entity_poly.pdbx_strand_id
1 'polypeptide(L)'
;FITQIKNLLFKKEKYEFNKNILEQINKKEFNQVSFNKLGKAGIKKIKLNSIKDNKKFEINSIKILYSLPVNTFTLIGDDKDNIFIAKIINYEEKQGFSENSDQFNIVSNEASAQNRKSILQSYDYFLNSKYKVVVNQKTLDRIKNYFR
;
A
#
# COMPACT_ATOMS: atom_id res chain seq x y z
N PHE A 1 34.98 0.19 -8.23
CA PHE A 1 34.37 1.16 -9.15
C PHE A 1 33.51 0.48 -10.21
N ILE A 2 34.03 -0.48 -10.99
CA ILE A 2 33.29 -1.20 -12.05
C ILE A 2 32.06 -1.96 -11.48
N THR A 3 32.23 -2.62 -10.35
CA THR A 3 31.12 -3.36 -9.67
C THR A 3 30.01 -2.42 -9.21
N GLN A 4 30.35 -1.24 -8.71
CA GLN A 4 29.37 -0.23 -8.30
C GLN A 4 28.55 0.29 -9.49
N ILE A 5 29.24 0.55 -10.62
CA ILE A 5 28.57 0.99 -11.86
C ILE A 5 27.63 -0.10 -12.39
N LYS A 6 28.08 -1.36 -12.42
CA LYS A 6 27.21 -2.49 -12.81
C LYS A 6 25.98 -2.60 -11.94
N ASN A 7 26.11 -2.46 -10.62
CA ASN A 7 24.99 -2.50 -9.69
C ASN A 7 24.01 -1.34 -9.91
N LEU A 8 24.50 -0.14 -10.20
CA LEU A 8 23.66 1.02 -10.51
C LEU A 8 22.90 0.84 -11.83
N LEU A 9 23.57 0.34 -12.87
CA LEU A 9 22.94 0.02 -14.15
C LEU A 9 21.84 -1.03 -13.98
N PHE A 10 22.12 -2.12 -13.26
CA PHE A 10 21.14 -3.17 -12.99
C PHE A 10 19.92 -2.64 -12.22
N LYS A 11 20.15 -1.79 -11.21
CA LYS A 11 19.04 -1.13 -10.47
C LYS A 11 18.20 -0.24 -11.38
N LYS A 12 18.84 0.51 -12.28
CA LYS A 12 18.16 1.36 -13.25
C LYS A 12 17.31 0.53 -14.22
N GLU A 13 17.88 -0.52 -14.81
CA GLU A 13 17.15 -1.42 -15.71
C GLU A 13 15.96 -2.08 -15.03
N LYS A 14 16.15 -2.56 -13.79
CA LYS A 14 15.07 -3.13 -12.97
C LYS A 14 13.95 -2.10 -12.73
N TYR A 15 14.31 -0.86 -12.42
CA TYR A 15 13.35 0.23 -12.22
C TYR A 15 12.55 0.52 -13.50
N GLU A 16 13.23 0.70 -14.63
CA GLU A 16 12.58 0.99 -15.91
C GLU A 16 11.66 -0.15 -16.36
N PHE A 17 12.10 -1.40 -16.18
CA PHE A 17 11.27 -2.57 -16.45
C PHE A 17 9.98 -2.58 -15.61
N ASN A 18 10.11 -2.39 -14.28
CA ASN A 18 8.97 -2.37 -13.37
C ASN A 18 8.02 -1.21 -13.67
N LYS A 19 8.56 -0.03 -14.00
CA LYS A 19 7.79 1.15 -14.41
C LYS A 19 6.98 0.85 -15.67
N ASN A 20 7.58 0.24 -16.68
CA ASN A 20 6.89 -0.14 -17.92
C ASN A 20 5.75 -1.12 -17.63
N ILE A 21 5.97 -2.15 -16.81
CA ILE A 21 4.92 -3.10 -16.42
C ILE A 21 3.77 -2.37 -15.70
N LEU A 22 4.08 -1.48 -14.77
CA LEU A 22 3.08 -0.71 -14.04
C LEU A 22 2.26 0.19 -14.99
N GLU A 23 2.90 0.82 -15.96
CA GLU A 23 2.20 1.61 -16.98
C GLU A 23 1.26 0.75 -17.82
N GLN A 24 1.68 -0.44 -18.24
CA GLN A 24 0.83 -1.38 -18.99
C GLN A 24 -0.37 -1.85 -18.14
N ILE A 25 -0.16 -2.10 -16.84
CA ILE A 25 -1.24 -2.45 -15.90
C ILE A 25 -2.25 -1.30 -15.80
N ASN A 26 -1.77 -0.07 -15.60
CA ASN A 26 -2.62 1.11 -15.46
C ASN A 26 -3.42 1.41 -16.73
N LYS A 27 -2.84 1.18 -17.92
CA LYS A 27 -3.50 1.31 -19.20
C LYS A 27 -4.40 0.12 -19.55
N LYS A 28 -4.47 -0.90 -18.69
CA LYS A 28 -5.20 -2.18 -18.92
C LYS A 28 -4.72 -2.97 -20.13
N GLU A 29 -3.49 -2.74 -20.54
CA GLU A 29 -2.82 -3.46 -21.64
C GLU A 29 -2.17 -4.76 -21.16
N PHE A 30 -1.83 -4.84 -19.86
CA PHE A 30 -1.26 -6.03 -19.23
C PHE A 30 -2.36 -7.07 -18.95
N ASN A 31 -2.22 -8.24 -19.54
CA ASN A 31 -3.23 -9.30 -19.49
C ASN A 31 -2.66 -10.65 -19.05
N GLN A 32 -3.51 -11.69 -19.00
CA GLN A 32 -3.10 -13.03 -18.58
C GLN A 32 -2.02 -13.65 -19.48
N VAL A 33 -2.01 -13.34 -20.78
CA VAL A 33 -0.99 -13.84 -21.70
C VAL A 33 0.37 -13.24 -21.38
N SER A 34 0.42 -11.92 -21.13
CA SER A 34 1.62 -11.20 -20.71
C SER A 34 2.14 -11.73 -19.38
N PHE A 35 1.23 -11.96 -18.41
CA PHE A 35 1.56 -12.53 -17.12
C PHE A 35 2.19 -13.92 -17.24
N ASN A 36 1.58 -14.80 -18.01
CA ASN A 36 2.07 -16.16 -18.22
C ASN A 36 3.42 -16.17 -18.96
N LYS A 37 3.59 -15.28 -19.95
CA LYS A 37 4.84 -15.14 -20.72
C LYS A 37 6.01 -14.71 -19.82
N LEU A 38 5.79 -13.77 -18.92
CA LEU A 38 6.81 -13.29 -18.00
C LEU A 38 7.08 -14.31 -16.88
N GLY A 39 6.03 -14.91 -16.34
CA GLY A 39 6.13 -15.83 -15.21
C GLY A 39 6.69 -17.21 -15.57
N LYS A 40 6.51 -17.68 -16.82
CA LYS A 40 6.92 -19.02 -17.27
C LYS A 40 6.57 -20.09 -16.21
N ALA A 41 7.57 -20.85 -15.73
CA ALA A 41 7.43 -21.86 -14.70
C ALA A 41 7.49 -21.30 -13.24
N GLY A 42 7.67 -19.99 -13.09
CA GLY A 42 7.83 -19.33 -11.77
C GLY A 42 6.52 -18.86 -11.11
N ILE A 43 5.36 -19.05 -11.76
CA ILE A 43 4.07 -18.62 -11.21
C ILE A 43 3.69 -19.54 -10.04
N LYS A 44 3.41 -18.93 -8.87
CA LYS A 44 2.99 -19.65 -7.67
C LYS A 44 1.69 -19.06 -7.13
N LYS A 45 0.77 -19.93 -6.74
CA LYS A 45 -0.43 -19.54 -6.01
C LYS A 45 -0.09 -19.38 -4.53
N ILE A 46 -0.41 -18.23 -3.95
CA ILE A 46 -0.15 -17.92 -2.53
C ILE A 46 -1.48 -17.51 -1.89
N LYS A 47 -1.73 -18.03 -0.69
CA LYS A 47 -2.84 -17.61 0.16
C LYS A 47 -2.30 -16.71 1.27
N LEU A 48 -2.90 -15.54 1.44
CA LEU A 48 -2.69 -14.63 2.56
C LEU A 48 -3.82 -14.84 3.55
N ASN A 49 -3.48 -14.94 4.84
CA ASN A 49 -4.48 -15.27 5.88
C ASN A 49 -5.19 -14.02 6.42
N SER A 50 -4.57 -12.86 6.28
CA SER A 50 -5.13 -11.57 6.71
C SER A 50 -4.36 -10.40 6.09
N ILE A 51 -4.91 -9.19 6.21
CA ILE A 51 -4.23 -7.95 5.81
C ILE A 51 -2.94 -7.66 6.63
N LYS A 52 -2.76 -8.34 7.76
CA LYS A 52 -1.58 -8.23 8.63
C LYS A 52 -0.56 -9.36 8.39
N ASP A 53 -0.78 -10.25 7.41
CA ASP A 53 0.10 -11.40 7.11
C ASP A 53 1.32 -10.99 6.28
N ASN A 54 2.28 -10.34 6.93
CA ASN A 54 3.50 -9.81 6.31
C ASN A 54 4.68 -10.81 6.27
N LYS A 55 4.42 -12.11 6.35
CA LYS A 55 5.49 -13.13 6.36
C LYS A 55 6.29 -13.23 5.06
N LYS A 56 5.69 -12.85 3.94
CA LYS A 56 6.28 -12.99 2.60
C LYS A 56 6.44 -11.69 1.85
N PHE A 57 5.61 -10.72 2.13
CA PHE A 57 5.55 -9.45 1.43
C PHE A 57 5.47 -8.30 2.43
N GLU A 58 5.89 -7.12 2.03
CA GLU A 58 5.75 -5.92 2.83
C GLU A 58 4.28 -5.63 3.15
N ILE A 59 4.04 -5.09 4.34
CA ILE A 59 2.68 -4.77 4.80
C ILE A 59 1.94 -3.82 3.86
N ASN A 60 2.63 -2.88 3.22
CA ASN A 60 2.04 -1.97 2.25
C ASN A 60 1.62 -2.70 0.97
N SER A 61 2.42 -3.65 0.50
CA SER A 61 2.09 -4.52 -0.62
C SER A 61 0.83 -5.33 -0.35
N ILE A 62 0.68 -5.86 0.86
CA ILE A 62 -0.51 -6.62 1.27
C ILE A 62 -1.75 -5.71 1.30
N LYS A 63 -1.64 -4.50 1.85
CA LYS A 63 -2.74 -3.53 1.84
C LYS A 63 -3.19 -3.20 0.42
N ILE A 64 -2.25 -3.02 -0.52
CA ILE A 64 -2.57 -2.81 -1.94
C ILE A 64 -3.34 -4.01 -2.50
N LEU A 65 -2.87 -5.25 -2.24
CA LEU A 65 -3.58 -6.45 -2.71
C LEU A 65 -5.02 -6.49 -2.22
N TYR A 66 -5.27 -6.19 -0.94
CA TYR A 66 -6.63 -6.19 -0.37
C TYR A 66 -7.51 -5.02 -0.82
N SER A 67 -6.94 -3.97 -1.43
CA SER A 67 -7.70 -2.84 -1.96
C SER A 67 -8.13 -3.01 -3.43
N LEU A 68 -7.57 -3.99 -4.14
CA LEU A 68 -7.79 -4.17 -5.57
C LEU A 68 -8.87 -5.24 -5.84
N PRO A 69 -9.67 -5.09 -6.89
CA PRO A 69 -10.68 -6.09 -7.25
C PRO A 69 -10.06 -7.40 -7.76
N VAL A 70 -10.86 -8.47 -7.75
CA VAL A 70 -10.50 -9.77 -8.34
C VAL A 70 -10.13 -9.62 -9.81
N ASN A 71 -9.22 -10.44 -10.29
CA ASN A 71 -8.64 -10.44 -11.63
C ASN A 71 -7.79 -9.22 -11.99
N THR A 72 -7.42 -8.40 -11.02
CA THR A 72 -6.49 -7.27 -11.21
C THR A 72 -5.04 -7.73 -11.06
N PHE A 73 -4.15 -7.14 -11.85
CA PHE A 73 -2.71 -7.27 -11.74
C PHE A 73 -2.13 -6.09 -10.99
N THR A 74 -1.05 -6.31 -10.25
CA THR A 74 -0.29 -5.24 -9.58
C THR A 74 1.16 -5.66 -9.34
N LEU A 75 2.01 -4.69 -8.97
CA LEU A 75 3.36 -4.95 -8.47
C LEU A 75 3.36 -4.90 -6.95
N ILE A 76 4.06 -5.85 -6.34
CA ILE A 76 4.24 -5.94 -4.89
C ILE A 76 5.70 -6.19 -4.55
N GLY A 77 6.13 -5.73 -3.38
CA GLY A 77 7.49 -5.92 -2.88
C GLY A 77 7.56 -6.86 -1.68
N ASP A 78 8.75 -7.38 -1.42
CA ASP A 78 9.11 -8.03 -0.17
C ASP A 78 10.18 -7.22 0.59
N ASP A 79 10.50 -7.63 1.82
CA ASP A 79 11.50 -6.97 2.66
C ASP A 79 12.96 -7.11 2.15
N LYS A 80 13.16 -7.80 1.01
CA LYS A 80 14.46 -8.03 0.37
C LYS A 80 14.64 -7.24 -0.94
N ASP A 81 13.85 -6.21 -1.17
CA ASP A 81 13.83 -5.42 -2.41
C ASP A 81 13.49 -6.23 -3.68
N ASN A 82 12.87 -7.42 -3.54
CA ASN A 82 12.32 -8.11 -4.69
C ASN A 82 10.95 -7.54 -5.05
N ILE A 83 10.67 -7.46 -6.35
CA ILE A 83 9.39 -7.02 -6.88
C ILE A 83 8.75 -8.19 -7.64
N PHE A 84 7.49 -8.42 -7.37
CA PHE A 84 6.70 -9.48 -7.95
C PHE A 84 5.50 -8.90 -8.68
N ILE A 85 5.11 -9.53 -9.78
CA ILE A 85 3.83 -9.26 -10.43
C ILE A 85 2.80 -10.19 -9.79
N ALA A 86 1.78 -9.62 -9.18
CA ALA A 86 0.71 -10.38 -8.53
C ALA A 86 -0.60 -10.24 -9.31
N LYS A 87 -1.39 -11.30 -9.32
CA LYS A 87 -2.78 -11.32 -9.78
C LYS A 87 -3.69 -11.72 -8.61
N ILE A 88 -4.72 -10.94 -8.35
CA ILE A 88 -5.75 -11.29 -7.38
C ILE A 88 -6.69 -12.31 -8.02
N ILE A 89 -6.78 -13.51 -7.45
CA ILE A 89 -7.60 -14.61 -7.98
C ILE A 89 -9.00 -14.57 -7.36
N ASN A 90 -9.06 -14.54 -6.02
CA ASN A 90 -10.30 -14.46 -5.26
C ASN A 90 -10.03 -13.95 -3.84
N TYR A 91 -11.10 -13.55 -3.18
CA TYR A 91 -11.14 -13.32 -1.73
C TYR A 91 -11.99 -14.43 -1.11
N GLU A 92 -11.46 -15.04 -0.06
CA GLU A 92 -12.22 -15.98 0.75
C GLU A 92 -12.78 -15.22 1.96
N GLU A 93 -14.09 -15.12 2.05
CA GLU A 93 -14.74 -14.62 3.25
C GLU A 93 -14.54 -15.67 4.36
N LYS A 94 -13.94 -15.29 5.47
CA LYS A 94 -14.08 -16.08 6.69
C LYS A 94 -15.53 -15.97 7.11
N GLN A 95 -16.20 -17.11 7.30
CA GLN A 95 -17.57 -17.16 7.83
C GLN A 95 -17.68 -16.21 9.03
N GLY A 96 -18.67 -15.32 8.93
CA GLY A 96 -18.75 -14.07 9.60
C GLY A 96 -18.52 -14.14 11.11
N PHE A 97 -17.86 -13.13 11.60
CA PHE A 97 -18.00 -12.76 13.00
C PHE A 97 -19.48 -12.49 13.24
N SER A 98 -20.10 -13.11 14.24
CA SER A 98 -21.44 -12.69 14.66
C SER A 98 -21.33 -11.20 15.04
N GLU A 99 -22.33 -10.40 14.68
CA GLU A 99 -22.36 -8.95 14.98
C GLU A 99 -22.11 -8.64 16.46
N ASN A 100 -22.32 -9.62 17.33
CA ASN A 100 -22.11 -9.56 18.78
C ASN A 100 -20.74 -10.09 19.25
N SER A 101 -19.81 -10.42 18.33
CA SER A 101 -18.49 -10.88 18.75
C SER A 101 -17.59 -9.72 19.15
N ASP A 102 -16.75 -9.90 20.19
CA ASP A 102 -15.74 -8.91 20.59
C ASP A 102 -14.84 -8.51 19.42
N GLN A 103 -14.56 -9.44 18.51
CA GLN A 103 -13.76 -9.19 17.31
C GLN A 103 -14.47 -8.25 16.31
N PHE A 104 -15.80 -8.38 16.15
CA PHE A 104 -16.59 -7.46 15.34
C PHE A 104 -16.52 -6.05 15.91
N ASN A 105 -16.70 -5.90 17.23
CA ASN A 105 -16.62 -4.61 17.91
C ASN A 105 -15.23 -3.97 17.76
N ILE A 106 -14.15 -4.74 17.87
CA ILE A 106 -12.78 -4.24 17.67
C ILE A 106 -12.60 -3.72 16.25
N VAL A 107 -12.97 -4.51 15.22
CA VAL A 107 -12.83 -4.13 13.82
C VAL A 107 -13.70 -2.93 13.47
N SER A 108 -14.93 -2.89 13.97
CA SER A 108 -15.87 -1.76 13.78
C SER A 108 -15.33 -0.47 14.39
N ASN A 109 -14.75 -0.55 15.60
CA ASN A 109 -14.13 0.60 16.26
C ASN A 109 -12.88 1.08 15.52
N GLU A 110 -12.01 0.16 15.07
CA GLU A 110 -10.85 0.49 14.26
C GLU A 110 -11.25 1.17 12.93
N ALA A 111 -12.26 0.64 12.23
CA ALA A 111 -12.78 1.22 10.99
C ALA A 111 -13.37 2.63 11.23
N SER A 112 -14.14 2.80 12.30
CA SER A 112 -14.73 4.09 12.68
C SER A 112 -13.66 5.13 13.05
N ALA A 113 -12.59 4.71 13.73
CA ALA A 113 -11.46 5.58 14.06
C ALA A 113 -10.70 6.00 12.80
N GLN A 114 -10.48 5.05 11.88
CA GLN A 114 -9.81 5.32 10.61
C GLN A 114 -10.63 6.29 9.74
N ASN A 115 -11.94 6.10 9.65
CA ASN A 115 -12.83 7.00 8.92
C ASN A 115 -12.81 8.42 9.50
N ARG A 116 -12.89 8.56 10.83
CA ARG A 116 -12.77 9.87 11.49
C ARG A 116 -11.44 10.54 11.17
N LYS A 117 -10.34 9.79 11.25
CA LYS A 117 -9.01 10.31 10.92
C LYS A 117 -8.93 10.78 9.47
N SER A 118 -9.47 10.01 8.52
CA SER A 118 -9.50 10.37 7.11
C SER A 118 -10.31 11.64 6.83
N ILE A 119 -11.47 11.78 7.47
CA ILE A 119 -12.32 12.97 7.36
C ILE A 119 -11.60 14.20 7.92
N LEU A 120 -10.98 14.09 9.10
CA LEU A 120 -10.23 15.18 9.71
C LEU A 120 -9.04 15.61 8.83
N GLN A 121 -8.28 14.66 8.31
CA GLN A 121 -7.18 14.96 7.39
C GLN A 121 -7.65 15.65 6.11
N SER A 122 -8.78 15.23 5.54
CA SER A 122 -9.37 15.87 4.38
C SER A 122 -9.84 17.29 4.68
N TYR A 123 -10.41 17.51 5.87
CA TYR A 123 -10.82 18.81 6.33
C TYR A 123 -9.63 19.74 6.59
N ASP A 124 -8.58 19.24 7.24
CA ASP A 124 -7.33 19.98 7.43
C ASP A 124 -6.68 20.38 6.11
N TYR A 125 -6.65 19.46 5.14
CA TYR A 125 -6.18 19.76 3.79
C TYR A 125 -7.00 20.86 3.13
N PHE A 126 -8.32 20.78 3.22
CA PHE A 126 -9.22 21.80 2.69
C PHE A 126 -8.99 23.17 3.36
N LEU A 127 -8.89 23.21 4.68
CA LEU A 127 -8.62 24.46 5.42
C LEU A 127 -7.26 25.06 5.01
N ASN A 128 -6.21 24.26 4.96
CA ASN A 128 -4.87 24.71 4.59
C ASN A 128 -4.79 25.18 3.13
N SER A 129 -5.62 24.64 2.23
CA SER A 129 -5.70 25.08 0.84
C SER A 129 -6.46 26.42 0.70
N LYS A 130 -7.44 26.68 1.56
CA LYS A 130 -8.32 27.85 1.49
C LYS A 130 -7.87 29.01 2.36
N TYR A 131 -7.20 28.74 3.48
CA TYR A 131 -6.81 29.74 4.46
C TYR A 131 -5.31 29.69 4.72
N LYS A 132 -4.67 30.86 4.69
CA LYS A 132 -3.26 30.98 5.09
C LYS A 132 -3.18 31.01 6.63
N VAL A 133 -2.68 29.95 7.23
CA VAL A 133 -2.43 29.90 8.66
C VAL A 133 -1.07 30.51 8.96
N VAL A 134 -1.04 31.59 9.74
CA VAL A 134 0.19 32.21 10.22
C VAL A 134 0.30 31.97 11.72
N VAL A 135 1.28 31.19 12.11
CA VAL A 135 1.57 30.94 13.53
C VAL A 135 2.54 32.01 14.05
N ASN A 136 2.11 32.78 15.06
CA ASN A 136 2.99 33.73 15.72
C ASN A 136 3.93 32.99 16.70
N GLN A 137 5.16 32.73 16.25
CA GLN A 137 6.14 31.98 17.00
C GLN A 137 6.43 32.58 18.39
N LYS A 138 6.49 33.92 18.49
CA LYS A 138 6.73 34.60 19.78
C LYS A 138 5.63 34.32 20.83
N THR A 139 4.37 34.26 20.35
CA THR A 139 3.24 33.92 21.21
C THR A 139 3.30 32.47 21.65
N LEU A 140 3.65 31.58 20.75
CA LEU A 140 3.78 30.15 21.02
C LEU A 140 4.89 29.84 22.04
N ASP A 141 6.02 30.54 21.94
CA ASP A 141 7.14 30.39 22.84
C ASP A 141 6.80 30.96 24.26
N ARG A 142 6.02 32.06 24.34
CA ARG A 142 5.50 32.57 25.59
C ARG A 142 4.58 31.55 26.28
N ILE A 143 3.67 30.91 25.54
CA ILE A 143 2.76 29.90 26.09
C ILE A 143 3.57 28.70 26.57
N LYS A 144 4.52 28.19 25.79
CA LYS A 144 5.39 27.08 26.24
C LYS A 144 6.16 27.36 27.48
N ASN A 145 6.64 28.60 27.66
CA ASN A 145 7.38 28.99 28.86
C ASN A 145 6.49 29.22 30.07
N TYR A 146 5.20 29.47 29.88
CA TYR A 146 4.24 29.63 30.96
C TYR A 146 3.81 28.29 31.58
N PHE A 147 3.86 27.19 30.82
CA PHE A 147 3.51 25.84 31.29
C PHE A 147 4.74 24.97 31.62
N ARG A 148 5.92 25.53 31.69
CA ARG A 148 7.13 24.92 32.26
C ARG A 148 7.37 25.37 33.68
#